data_1218f32561044b2fb858df1f9b436098
#
_entry.id   1218f32561044b2fb858df1f9b436098
#
_cell.length_a   1.000
_cell.length_b   1.000
_cell.length_c   1.000
_cell.angle_alpha   90.00
_cell.angle_beta   90.00
_cell.angle_gamma   90.00
#
_symmetry.space_group_name_H-M   'P 1'
#
loop_
_entity.id
_entity.type
_entity.pdbx_description
1 polymer ?
#
loop_
_entity_poly.entity_id
_entity_poly.type
_entity_poly.pdbx_seq_one_letter_code
_entity_poly.pdbx_strand_id
1 'polypeptide(L)'
;MQSSNSRLSEAKRTTLVMKKAERDFIDQLIRDGKESGIKSLFSKLLTIYNDMMIYDWKFPGEYYCGISRVAFVNVELINLLIQSSSREKWYDIGKRMGEVLRVSVDATIGVDAFKQENWGAVFARLCLQGFGSFSLKDKYLLLKNSFFSESLVWEGLIEGLFGVKVVTKPSGSPLVFEIKSFV
;
A
#
# COMPACT_ATOMS: atom_id res chain seq x y z
N MET A 1 -4.92 30.08 27.63
CA MET A 1 -3.98 29.07 28.17
C MET A 1 -4.70 27.74 28.19
N GLN A 2 -4.57 26.93 27.15
CA GLN A 2 -5.08 25.57 27.11
C GLN A 2 -3.87 24.63 27.22
N SER A 3 -3.82 23.88 28.32
CA SER A 3 -2.79 22.92 28.63
C SER A 3 -2.96 21.71 27.69
N SER A 4 -2.01 21.52 26.78
CA SER A 4 -1.87 20.30 25.97
C SER A 4 -1.46 19.16 26.91
N ASN A 5 -2.44 18.39 27.37
CA ASN A 5 -2.20 17.10 28.02
C ASN A 5 -1.71 16.10 26.96
N SER A 6 -0.40 16.03 26.76
CA SER A 6 0.24 14.90 26.10
C SER A 6 0.10 13.69 27.05
N ARG A 7 -0.92 12.86 26.83
CA ARG A 7 -0.96 11.52 27.44
C ARG A 7 0.20 10.72 26.86
N LEU A 8 1.33 10.72 27.53
CA LEU A 8 2.37 9.71 27.37
C LEU A 8 1.67 8.38 27.60
N SER A 9 1.56 7.54 26.57
CA SER A 9 0.99 6.21 26.70
C SER A 9 1.83 5.42 27.70
N GLU A 10 1.22 5.10 28.83
CA GLU A 10 1.87 4.37 29.92
C GLU A 10 2.30 3.00 29.40
N ALA A 11 3.60 2.77 29.26
CA ALA A 11 4.14 1.51 28.77
C ALA A 11 3.89 0.41 29.79
N LYS A 12 3.01 -0.54 29.48
CA LYS A 12 2.73 -1.71 30.32
C LYS A 12 3.71 -2.83 30.00
N ARG A 13 4.26 -3.46 31.03
CA ARG A 13 5.13 -4.63 30.89
C ARG A 13 4.28 -5.87 30.59
N THR A 14 4.63 -6.62 29.54
CA THR A 14 4.01 -7.89 29.19
C THR A 14 5.10 -8.96 29.09
N THR A 15 4.83 -10.15 29.65
CA THR A 15 5.72 -11.31 29.52
C THR A 15 5.18 -12.22 28.43
N LEU A 16 6.05 -12.59 27.47
CA LEU A 16 5.75 -13.53 26.41
C LEU A 16 6.52 -14.83 26.62
N VAL A 17 5.81 -15.95 26.66
CA VAL A 17 6.41 -17.29 26.72
C VAL A 17 6.46 -17.82 25.29
N MET A 18 7.64 -18.25 24.86
CA MET A 18 7.89 -18.78 23.52
C MET A 18 8.41 -20.20 23.59
N LYS A 19 8.08 -21.00 22.57
CA LYS A 19 8.73 -22.29 22.35
C LYS A 19 10.19 -22.08 21.97
N LYS A 20 11.04 -23.07 22.24
CA LYS A 20 12.46 -22.99 21.94
C LYS A 20 12.71 -22.66 20.43
N ALA A 21 12.00 -23.35 19.53
CA ALA A 21 12.15 -23.11 18.09
C ALA A 21 11.80 -21.67 17.66
N GLU A 22 10.76 -21.08 18.26
CA GLU A 22 10.36 -19.69 18.01
C GLU A 22 11.44 -18.72 18.50
N ARG A 23 12.01 -18.99 19.67
CA ARG A 23 13.10 -18.20 20.24
C ARG A 23 14.36 -18.31 19.39
N ASP A 24 14.77 -19.52 18.99
CA ASP A 24 15.96 -19.76 18.16
C ASP A 24 15.83 -19.04 16.81
N PHE A 25 14.63 -19.05 16.21
CA PHE A 25 14.35 -18.31 14.96
C PHE A 25 14.51 -16.79 15.13
N ILE A 26 13.96 -16.23 16.20
CA ILE A 26 14.10 -14.78 16.47
C ILE A 26 15.56 -14.41 16.73
N ASP A 27 16.28 -15.20 17.50
CA ASP A 27 17.69 -14.98 17.78
C ASP A 27 18.54 -15.07 16.50
N GLN A 28 18.15 -15.93 15.54
CA GLN A 28 18.75 -15.98 14.22
C GLN A 28 18.51 -14.68 13.41
N LEU A 29 17.28 -14.18 13.39
CA LEU A 29 16.96 -12.91 12.71
C LEU A 29 17.78 -11.74 13.25
N ILE A 30 17.98 -11.72 14.59
CA ILE A 30 18.79 -10.67 15.23
C ILE A 30 20.27 -10.83 14.86
N ARG A 31 20.83 -12.05 14.92
CA ARG A 31 22.23 -12.33 14.52
C ARG A 31 22.50 -11.97 13.06
N ASP A 32 21.54 -12.23 12.17
CA ASP A 32 21.63 -11.92 10.74
C ASP A 32 21.45 -10.41 10.44
N GLY A 33 21.22 -9.59 11.46
CA GLY A 33 20.97 -8.15 11.30
C GLY A 33 19.64 -7.81 10.66
N LYS A 34 18.74 -8.79 10.50
CA LYS A 34 17.39 -8.58 9.92
C LYS A 34 16.44 -7.88 10.90
N GLU A 35 16.68 -8.10 12.20
CA GLU A 35 15.95 -7.43 13.27
C GLU A 35 16.92 -6.87 14.32
N SER A 36 16.55 -5.71 14.90
CA SER A 36 17.35 -5.08 15.95
C SER A 36 17.08 -5.65 17.36
N GLY A 37 15.99 -6.40 17.51
CA GLY A 37 15.60 -7.02 18.77
C GLY A 37 14.14 -7.45 18.79
N ILE A 38 13.76 -8.20 19.83
CA ILE A 38 12.40 -8.75 19.99
C ILE A 38 11.34 -7.64 19.98
N LYS A 39 11.58 -6.52 20.67
CA LYS A 39 10.63 -5.40 20.75
C LYS A 39 10.38 -4.82 19.36
N SER A 40 11.43 -4.64 18.55
CA SER A 40 11.32 -4.13 17.17
C SER A 40 10.49 -5.08 16.29
N LEU A 41 10.80 -6.38 16.35
CA LEU A 41 10.06 -7.42 15.65
C LEU A 41 8.56 -7.38 16.02
N PHE A 42 8.24 -7.37 17.30
CA PHE A 42 6.85 -7.33 17.78
C PHE A 42 6.13 -6.05 17.33
N SER A 43 6.78 -4.89 17.41
CA SER A 43 6.17 -3.64 16.94
C SER A 43 5.86 -3.70 15.45
N LYS A 44 6.78 -4.21 14.62
CA LYS A 44 6.54 -4.40 13.18
C LYS A 44 5.39 -5.38 12.91
N LEU A 45 5.39 -6.52 13.61
CA LEU A 45 4.33 -7.53 13.44
C LEU A 45 2.96 -6.98 13.79
N LEU A 46 2.83 -6.26 14.91
CA LEU A 46 1.57 -5.64 15.31
C LEU A 46 1.10 -4.57 14.32
N THR A 47 2.03 -3.76 13.79
CA THR A 47 1.72 -2.78 12.75
C THR A 47 1.18 -3.49 11.49
N ILE A 48 1.92 -4.48 10.97
CA ILE A 48 1.49 -5.24 9.78
C ILE A 48 0.16 -5.95 10.05
N TYR A 49 0.01 -6.58 11.21
CA TYR A 49 -1.19 -7.30 11.60
C TYR A 49 -2.42 -6.40 11.61
N ASN A 50 -2.28 -5.19 12.16
CA ASN A 50 -3.35 -4.20 12.18
C ASN A 50 -3.60 -3.60 10.79
N ASP A 51 -2.55 -3.13 10.12
CA ASP A 51 -2.66 -2.38 8.87
C ASP A 51 -3.13 -3.26 7.71
N MET A 52 -2.74 -4.53 7.70
CA MET A 52 -3.19 -5.54 6.73
C MET A 52 -4.49 -6.23 7.14
N MET A 53 -5.04 -5.91 8.32
CA MET A 53 -6.26 -6.54 8.87
C MET A 53 -6.14 -8.08 8.92
N ILE A 54 -4.95 -8.59 9.31
CA ILE A 54 -4.67 -10.05 9.31
C ILE A 54 -5.61 -10.82 10.25
N TYR A 55 -6.18 -10.16 11.24
CA TYR A 55 -7.18 -10.74 12.14
C TYR A 55 -8.47 -11.19 11.43
N ASP A 56 -8.75 -10.68 10.22
CA ASP A 56 -9.89 -11.09 9.39
C ASP A 56 -9.54 -12.24 8.43
N TRP A 57 -8.25 -12.63 8.37
CA TRP A 57 -7.81 -13.68 7.46
C TRP A 57 -8.19 -15.06 8.01
N LYS A 58 -8.73 -15.92 7.13
CA LYS A 58 -9.03 -17.31 7.44
C LYS A 58 -7.96 -18.21 6.83
N PHE A 59 -7.06 -18.69 7.64
CA PHE A 59 -5.99 -19.59 7.19
C PHE A 59 -6.46 -21.03 7.12
N PRO A 60 -6.02 -21.82 6.08
CA PRO A 60 -5.33 -21.36 4.88
C PRO A 60 -6.30 -20.89 3.78
N GLY A 61 -5.93 -19.84 3.04
CA GLY A 61 -6.47 -19.59 1.71
C GLY A 61 -7.50 -18.48 1.53
N GLU A 62 -8.00 -17.85 2.60
CA GLU A 62 -8.87 -16.68 2.50
C GLU A 62 -8.25 -15.46 3.17
N TYR A 63 -7.71 -14.57 2.35
CA TYR A 63 -7.08 -13.32 2.79
C TYR A 63 -7.93 -12.13 2.37
N TYR A 64 -8.13 -11.18 3.28
CA TYR A 64 -8.96 -10.01 3.05
C TYR A 64 -8.18 -8.71 3.35
N CYS A 65 -8.48 -7.67 2.59
CA CYS A 65 -8.01 -6.33 2.83
C CYS A 65 -9.24 -5.40 2.82
N GLY A 66 -9.81 -5.18 3.98
CA GLY A 66 -11.15 -4.62 4.12
C GLY A 66 -12.19 -5.55 3.51
N ILE A 67 -13.00 -5.03 2.59
CA ILE A 67 -14.05 -5.80 1.89
C ILE A 67 -13.51 -6.64 0.72
N SER A 68 -12.27 -6.43 0.30
CA SER A 68 -11.70 -7.07 -0.89
C SER A 68 -10.96 -8.34 -0.51
N ARG A 69 -11.33 -9.46 -1.16
CA ARG A 69 -10.53 -10.67 -1.13
C ARG A 69 -9.23 -10.44 -1.90
N VAL A 70 -8.10 -10.81 -1.31
CA VAL A 70 -6.77 -10.66 -1.92
C VAL A 70 -6.08 -12.01 -2.07
N ALA A 71 -5.08 -12.05 -2.93
CA ALA A 71 -4.20 -13.20 -3.10
C ALA A 71 -2.75 -12.69 -3.22
N PHE A 72 -1.80 -13.49 -2.77
CA PHE A 72 -0.39 -13.24 -3.03
C PHE A 72 -0.08 -13.70 -4.45
N VAL A 73 0.22 -12.76 -5.32
CA VAL A 73 0.50 -13.00 -6.73
C VAL A 73 1.85 -12.38 -7.09
N ASN A 74 2.61 -13.07 -7.91
CA ASN A 74 3.87 -12.57 -8.43
C ASN A 74 3.60 -11.35 -9.34
N VAL A 75 4.38 -10.28 -9.16
CA VAL A 75 4.24 -9.01 -9.89
C VAL A 75 4.48 -9.22 -11.39
N GLU A 76 5.45 -10.05 -11.76
CA GLU A 76 5.77 -10.37 -13.15
C GLU A 76 4.61 -11.06 -13.84
N LEU A 77 3.89 -11.96 -13.14
CA LEU A 77 2.70 -12.61 -13.71
C LEU A 77 1.61 -11.61 -14.05
N ILE A 78 1.34 -10.65 -13.18
CA ILE A 78 0.36 -9.59 -13.43
C ILE A 78 0.79 -8.71 -14.62
N ASN A 79 2.07 -8.34 -14.70
CA ASN A 79 2.59 -7.56 -15.82
C ASN A 79 2.50 -8.34 -17.14
N LEU A 80 2.79 -9.63 -17.15
CA LEU A 80 2.60 -10.49 -18.33
C LEU A 80 1.12 -10.56 -18.78
N LEU A 81 0.18 -10.68 -17.83
CA LEU A 81 -1.25 -10.66 -18.14
C LEU A 81 -1.68 -9.32 -18.78
N ILE A 82 -1.20 -8.19 -18.26
CA ILE A 82 -1.46 -6.87 -18.85
C ILE A 82 -0.86 -6.78 -20.25
N GLN A 83 0.39 -7.16 -20.42
CA GLN A 83 1.11 -7.12 -21.69
C GLN A 83 0.53 -8.07 -22.75
N SER A 84 -0.19 -9.11 -22.34
CA SER A 84 -0.92 -10.00 -23.27
C SER A 84 -2.14 -9.31 -23.90
N SER A 85 -2.62 -8.21 -23.33
CA SER A 85 -3.67 -7.39 -23.94
C SER A 85 -3.08 -6.34 -24.89
N SER A 86 -3.91 -5.81 -25.79
CA SER A 86 -3.46 -4.73 -26.68
C SER A 86 -3.21 -3.43 -25.91
N ARG A 87 -2.22 -2.65 -26.33
CA ARG A 87 -1.79 -1.42 -25.67
C ARG A 87 -2.92 -0.40 -25.49
N GLU A 88 -3.85 -0.35 -26.43
CA GLU A 88 -5.02 0.54 -26.40
C GLU A 88 -5.92 0.27 -25.21
N LYS A 89 -5.90 -0.95 -24.65
CA LYS A 89 -6.70 -1.35 -23.50
C LYS A 89 -6.05 -1.04 -22.15
N TRP A 90 -4.76 -0.76 -22.11
CA TRP A 90 -4.01 -0.62 -20.85
C TRP A 90 -4.54 0.52 -19.99
N TYR A 91 -4.88 1.64 -20.59
CA TYR A 91 -5.48 2.76 -19.87
C TYR A 91 -6.83 2.41 -19.27
N ASP A 92 -7.70 1.76 -20.04
CA ASP A 92 -9.04 1.36 -19.56
C ASP A 92 -8.96 0.29 -18.46
N ILE A 93 -8.02 -0.66 -18.59
CA ILE A 93 -7.73 -1.64 -17.55
C ILE A 93 -7.34 -0.90 -16.27
N GLY A 94 -6.38 0.02 -16.35
CA GLY A 94 -5.94 0.82 -15.21
C GLY A 94 -7.08 1.61 -14.60
N LYS A 95 -7.90 2.27 -15.40
CA LYS A 95 -9.04 3.08 -14.93
C LYS A 95 -10.04 2.24 -14.13
N ARG A 96 -10.44 1.08 -14.64
CA ARG A 96 -11.33 0.16 -13.93
C ARG A 96 -10.71 -0.34 -12.62
N MET A 97 -9.41 -0.63 -12.61
CA MET A 97 -8.69 -0.99 -11.38
C MET A 97 -8.72 0.15 -10.37
N GLY A 98 -8.51 1.39 -10.81
CA GLY A 98 -8.60 2.58 -9.96
C GLY A 98 -9.98 2.78 -9.34
N GLU A 99 -11.05 2.58 -10.13
CA GLU A 99 -12.43 2.64 -9.66
C GLU A 99 -12.72 1.59 -8.57
N VAL A 100 -12.26 0.35 -8.76
CA VAL A 100 -12.41 -0.72 -7.76
C VAL A 100 -11.61 -0.40 -6.50
N LEU A 101 -10.37 0.09 -6.65
CA LEU A 101 -9.54 0.50 -5.50
C LEU A 101 -10.17 1.66 -4.72
N ARG A 102 -10.80 2.62 -5.39
CA ARG A 102 -11.51 3.72 -4.73
C ARG A 102 -12.60 3.22 -3.81
N VAL A 103 -13.45 2.30 -4.29
CA VAL A 103 -14.50 1.69 -3.46
C VAL A 103 -13.90 0.93 -2.27
N SER A 104 -12.81 0.20 -2.50
CA SER A 104 -12.12 -0.53 -1.44
C SER A 104 -11.49 0.40 -0.39
N VAL A 105 -10.89 1.51 -0.81
CA VAL A 105 -10.30 2.53 0.07
C VAL A 105 -11.38 3.19 0.92
N ASP A 106 -12.48 3.64 0.32
CA ASP A 106 -13.60 4.23 1.04
C ASP A 106 -14.14 3.26 2.10
N ALA A 107 -14.44 2.02 1.71
CA ALA A 107 -14.95 1.01 2.63
C ALA A 107 -13.98 0.61 3.74
N THR A 108 -12.66 0.70 3.52
CA THR A 108 -11.63 0.21 4.47
C THR A 108 -11.15 1.29 5.43
N ILE A 109 -10.92 2.50 4.93
CA ILE A 109 -10.35 3.61 5.74
C ILE A 109 -11.27 4.82 5.82
N GLY A 110 -12.47 4.76 5.21
CA GLY A 110 -13.51 5.78 5.33
C GLY A 110 -13.13 7.13 4.72
N VAL A 111 -12.30 7.16 3.66
CA VAL A 111 -11.86 8.40 3.02
C VAL A 111 -12.26 8.46 1.55
N ASP A 112 -12.72 9.62 1.13
CA ASP A 112 -12.99 9.91 -0.27
C ASP A 112 -11.67 10.22 -1.00
N ALA A 113 -11.25 9.34 -1.91
CA ALA A 113 -10.00 9.48 -2.66
C ALA A 113 -10.04 10.64 -3.69
N PHE A 114 -11.20 11.18 -4.02
CA PHE A 114 -11.31 12.36 -4.89
C PHE A 114 -10.87 13.65 -4.20
N LYS A 115 -10.85 13.66 -2.88
CA LYS A 115 -10.40 14.81 -2.11
C LYS A 115 -8.89 14.76 -1.93
N GLN A 116 -8.19 15.76 -2.45
CA GLN A 116 -6.72 15.83 -2.42
C GLN A 116 -6.15 15.77 -0.99
N GLU A 117 -6.88 16.31 -0.01
CA GLU A 117 -6.51 16.25 1.41
C GLU A 117 -6.36 14.82 1.94
N ASN A 118 -7.05 13.85 1.33
CA ASN A 118 -7.04 12.43 1.71
C ASN A 118 -5.94 11.62 1.00
N TRP A 119 -5.28 12.17 -0.02
CA TRP A 119 -4.33 11.43 -0.84
C TRP A 119 -3.18 10.82 -0.06
N GLY A 120 -2.72 11.50 1.01
CA GLY A 120 -1.70 10.96 1.89
C GLY A 120 -2.08 9.62 2.52
N ALA A 121 -3.32 9.50 3.01
CA ALA A 121 -3.85 8.25 3.57
C ALA A 121 -4.01 7.16 2.50
N VAL A 122 -4.50 7.54 1.30
CA VAL A 122 -4.62 6.62 0.16
C VAL A 122 -3.25 6.12 -0.29
N PHE A 123 -2.24 6.98 -0.41
CA PHE A 123 -0.86 6.60 -0.75
C PHE A 123 -0.27 5.62 0.26
N ALA A 124 -0.46 5.88 1.56
CA ALA A 124 -0.01 4.97 2.61
C ALA A 124 -0.66 3.59 2.45
N ARG A 125 -1.96 3.55 2.15
CA ARG A 125 -2.69 2.29 1.92
C ARG A 125 -2.19 1.54 0.69
N LEU A 126 -1.99 2.22 -0.44
CA LEU A 126 -1.45 1.61 -1.66
C LEU A 126 -0.02 1.10 -1.46
N CYS A 127 0.81 1.84 -0.73
CA CYS A 127 2.17 1.42 -0.38
C CYS A 127 2.15 0.11 0.43
N LEU A 128 1.28 0.01 1.43
CA LEU A 128 1.07 -1.20 2.23
C LEU A 128 0.62 -2.40 1.40
N GLN A 129 -0.19 -2.17 0.38
CA GLN A 129 -0.67 -3.20 -0.54
C GLN A 129 0.37 -3.57 -1.61
N GLY A 130 1.56 -2.93 -1.63
CA GLY A 130 2.64 -3.24 -2.55
C GLY A 130 2.54 -2.56 -3.93
N PHE A 131 1.65 -1.58 -4.11
CA PHE A 131 1.54 -0.86 -5.39
C PHE A 131 2.74 0.04 -5.70
N GLY A 132 3.54 0.37 -4.69
CA GLY A 132 4.70 1.24 -4.79
C GLY A 132 4.64 2.39 -3.78
N SER A 133 5.63 3.25 -3.81
CA SER A 133 5.74 4.40 -2.90
C SER A 133 5.39 5.69 -3.63
N PHE A 134 4.33 6.35 -3.20
CA PHE A 134 3.80 7.57 -3.80
C PHE A 134 4.25 8.80 -3.04
N SER A 135 4.52 9.88 -3.76
CA SER A 135 4.69 11.22 -3.19
C SER A 135 4.18 12.28 -4.16
N LEU A 136 3.57 13.32 -3.60
CA LEU A 136 3.06 14.46 -4.36
C LEU A 136 3.97 15.66 -4.08
N LYS A 137 4.44 16.31 -5.16
CA LYS A 137 5.17 17.56 -5.10
C LYS A 137 4.58 18.52 -6.13
N ASP A 138 3.95 19.58 -5.66
CA ASP A 138 3.20 20.51 -6.49
C ASP A 138 2.14 19.78 -7.33
N LYS A 139 2.28 19.81 -8.65
CA LYS A 139 1.42 19.09 -9.59
C LYS A 139 2.00 17.75 -10.08
N TYR A 140 3.10 17.29 -9.48
CA TYR A 140 3.77 16.07 -9.91
C TYR A 140 3.56 14.95 -8.89
N LEU A 141 2.99 13.85 -9.36
CA LEU A 141 2.91 12.61 -8.61
C LEU A 141 4.10 11.73 -8.99
N LEU A 142 4.91 11.38 -7.99
CA LEU A 142 6.07 10.51 -8.16
C LEU A 142 5.74 9.12 -7.61
N LEU A 143 6.12 8.09 -8.35
CA LEU A 143 5.93 6.69 -7.97
C LEU A 143 7.25 5.93 -8.07
N LYS A 144 7.72 5.42 -6.93
CA LYS A 144 8.89 4.54 -6.82
C LYS A 144 8.43 3.10 -6.61
N ASN A 145 9.26 2.15 -7.04
CA ASN A 145 9.00 0.71 -6.90
C ASN A 145 7.62 0.33 -7.45
N SER A 146 7.33 0.81 -8.65
CA SER A 146 6.06 0.63 -9.33
C SER A 146 5.67 -0.84 -9.48
N PHE A 147 4.42 -1.19 -9.11
CA PHE A 147 3.86 -2.53 -9.30
C PHE A 147 3.66 -2.88 -10.79
N PHE A 148 3.14 -1.93 -11.58
CA PHE A 148 2.99 -2.12 -13.02
C PHE A 148 4.17 -1.52 -13.77
N SER A 149 4.65 -2.24 -14.80
CA SER A 149 5.71 -1.75 -15.70
C SER A 149 5.20 -0.67 -16.67
N GLU A 150 3.91 -0.71 -17.01
CA GLU A 150 3.33 0.11 -18.04
C GLU A 150 2.72 1.40 -17.50
N SER A 151 3.25 2.56 -17.92
CA SER A 151 2.79 3.87 -17.43
C SER A 151 1.34 4.18 -17.80
N LEU A 152 0.83 3.69 -18.95
CA LEU A 152 -0.56 3.87 -19.35
C LEU A 152 -1.55 3.23 -18.39
N VAL A 153 -1.18 2.07 -17.78
CA VAL A 153 -2.00 1.44 -16.74
C VAL A 153 -2.10 2.36 -15.53
N TRP A 154 -0.99 3.00 -15.16
CA TRP A 154 -0.96 3.95 -14.06
C TRP A 154 -1.75 5.22 -14.34
N GLU A 155 -1.67 5.76 -15.56
CA GLU A 155 -2.47 6.93 -15.93
C GLU A 155 -3.97 6.66 -15.74
N GLY A 156 -4.43 5.51 -16.22
CA GLY A 156 -5.82 5.08 -16.01
C GLY A 156 -6.14 4.86 -14.54
N LEU A 157 -5.28 4.15 -13.79
CA LEU A 157 -5.50 3.86 -12.37
C LEU A 157 -5.59 5.16 -11.54
N ILE A 158 -4.72 6.11 -11.79
CA ILE A 158 -4.72 7.41 -11.12
C ILE A 158 -6.03 8.16 -11.43
N GLU A 159 -6.49 8.16 -12.69
CA GLU A 159 -7.77 8.77 -13.03
C GLU A 159 -8.94 8.07 -12.32
N GLY A 160 -9.02 6.75 -12.39
CA GLY A 160 -10.11 5.99 -11.77
C GLY A 160 -10.16 6.11 -10.25
N LEU A 161 -8.98 6.22 -9.60
CA LEU A 161 -8.88 6.29 -8.14
C LEU A 161 -9.06 7.71 -7.62
N PHE A 162 -8.39 8.69 -8.22
CA PHE A 162 -8.31 10.07 -7.69
C PHE A 162 -9.16 11.08 -8.45
N GLY A 163 -9.77 10.71 -9.59
CA GLY A 163 -10.55 11.63 -10.41
C GLY A 163 -9.70 12.72 -11.05
N VAL A 164 -8.44 12.44 -11.37
CA VAL A 164 -7.54 13.41 -12.00
C VAL A 164 -6.89 12.85 -13.26
N LYS A 165 -6.85 13.64 -14.30
CA LYS A 165 -6.10 13.33 -15.52
C LYS A 165 -4.62 13.60 -15.30
N VAL A 166 -3.80 12.63 -15.65
CA VAL A 166 -2.35 12.75 -15.58
C VAL A 166 -1.70 12.39 -16.91
N VAL A 167 -0.48 12.86 -17.09
CA VAL A 167 0.37 12.49 -18.24
C VAL A 167 1.74 12.10 -17.72
N THR A 168 2.20 10.93 -18.14
CA THR A 168 3.55 10.45 -17.79
C THR A 168 4.60 11.37 -18.41
N LYS A 169 5.57 11.79 -17.62
CA LYS A 169 6.76 12.49 -18.11
C LYS A 169 7.84 11.48 -18.50
N PRO A 170 8.62 11.77 -19.55
CA PRO A 170 9.79 10.97 -19.87
C PRO A 170 10.77 11.00 -18.69
N SER A 171 10.74 9.96 -17.88
CA SER A 171 11.65 9.76 -16.75
C SER A 171 11.90 8.26 -16.68
N GLY A 172 13.06 7.86 -16.20
CA GLY A 172 13.30 6.45 -15.89
C GLY A 172 12.55 6.03 -14.61
N SER A 173 13.30 5.68 -13.57
CA SER A 173 12.75 5.49 -12.22
C SER A 173 13.15 6.69 -11.36
N PRO A 174 12.23 7.31 -10.63
CA PRO A 174 10.80 7.02 -10.46
C PRO A 174 9.94 7.39 -11.67
N LEU A 175 8.74 6.79 -11.79
CA LEU A 175 7.73 7.27 -12.71
C LEU A 175 7.22 8.63 -12.22
N VAL A 176 7.06 9.57 -13.16
CA VAL A 176 6.60 10.93 -12.86
C VAL A 176 5.35 11.22 -13.69
N PHE A 177 4.25 11.56 -13.01
CA PHE A 177 2.99 11.93 -13.62
C PHE A 177 2.69 13.40 -13.35
N GLU A 178 2.42 14.17 -14.40
CA GLU A 178 1.95 15.55 -14.26
C GLU A 178 0.43 15.57 -14.23
N ILE A 179 -0.15 16.11 -13.15
CA ILE A 179 -1.59 16.33 -13.01
C ILE A 179 -2.01 17.48 -13.95
N LYS A 180 -2.99 17.21 -14.83
CA LYS A 180 -3.49 18.17 -15.82
C LYS A 180 -4.79 18.81 -15.41
N SER A 181 -5.74 18.01 -14.89
CA SER A 181 -7.06 18.50 -14.48
C SER A 181 -7.71 17.52 -13.51
N PHE A 182 -8.62 18.02 -12.73
CA PHE A 182 -9.60 17.21 -12.03
C PHE A 182 -10.74 16.86 -13.01
N VAL A 183 -11.26 15.63 -12.90
CA VAL A 183 -12.35 15.09 -13.75
C VAL A 183 -13.71 15.39 -13.14
#